data_df2f06e4934d2d06d95c7f2625f29575
#
_entry.id   df2f06e4934d2d06d95c7f2625f29575
#
_cell.length_a   1.000
_cell.length_b   1.000
_cell.length_c   1.000
_cell.angle_alpha   90.00
_cell.angle_beta   90.00
_cell.angle_gamma   90.00
#
_symmetry.space_group_name_H-M   'P 1'
#
loop_
_entity.id
_entity.type
_entity.pdbx_description
1 polymer ?
#
loop_
_entity_poly.entity_id
_entity_poly.type
_entity_poly.pdbx_seq_one_letter_code
_entity_poly.pdbx_strand_id
1 'polypeptide(L)'
;MAVRDKPPTQNLEAYELYLQGRAVWKRRGEENLTRAIDLFQRALGLDPGFARAHAALASAYVVMPGYTREEDDESKFLPLAVASARQALSIDPNIGEAHAVLAQISAERGNLLDAESGFFFAISLEPNEATPHHWYSLLLSRVGRLNLALDQARKAQELDPTSPVLAANLAGMYLMLGEDEQALRFSTLAADLGLSKKQGGIESAVAMRRGQWDEARRLIAAQENIPPEVRPQARRYVDAVENPGLRSAVIAEMLAIDPKIMPPIGLIQPLLHLGAIDAVYEMIFAALDEDPASWVKRWDLNHAWGPEGEAFRKDPRFAELARRIGIVEYWKQYGFPDGCSAGQDTSIVCT
;
A
#
# COMPACT_ATOMS: atom_id res chain seq x y z
N MET A 1 35.52 0.64 18.75
CA MET A 1 35.48 2.11 18.96
C MET A 1 34.12 2.56 18.43
N ALA A 2 33.20 2.98 19.31
CA ALA A 2 31.92 3.51 18.86
C ALA A 2 32.17 4.77 18.04
N VAL A 3 31.78 4.77 16.78
CA VAL A 3 31.67 5.97 15.97
C VAL A 3 30.67 6.86 16.71
N ARG A 4 31.13 7.92 17.36
CA ARG A 4 30.25 8.97 17.85
C ARG A 4 29.55 9.54 16.63
N ASP A 5 28.27 9.23 16.50
CA ASP A 5 27.43 9.80 15.45
C ASP A 5 27.56 11.33 15.54
N LYS A 6 28.08 11.93 14.49
CA LYS A 6 28.02 13.38 14.38
C LYS A 6 26.56 13.78 14.40
N PRO A 7 26.20 14.85 15.12
CA PRO A 7 24.83 15.35 15.05
C PRO A 7 24.48 15.59 13.56
N PRO A 8 23.27 15.27 13.14
CA PRO A 8 22.86 15.30 11.73
C PRO A 8 22.89 16.72 11.13
N THR A 9 22.95 17.72 11.97
CA THR A 9 23.23 19.15 11.66
C THR A 9 23.85 19.83 12.90
N GLN A 10 24.61 20.90 12.68
CA GLN A 10 25.12 21.76 13.76
C GLN A 10 24.14 22.91 14.10
N ASN A 11 23.13 23.14 13.24
CA ASN A 11 22.11 24.14 13.45
C ASN A 11 20.98 23.60 14.31
N LEU A 12 20.95 24.00 15.60
CA LEU A 12 19.96 23.50 16.56
C LEU A 12 18.51 23.83 16.15
N GLU A 13 18.27 25.02 15.62
CA GLU A 13 16.94 25.44 15.18
C GLU A 13 16.46 24.61 13.97
N ALA A 14 17.36 24.33 13.02
CA ALA A 14 17.06 23.44 11.91
C ALA A 14 16.73 22.02 12.40
N TYR A 15 17.46 21.53 13.42
CA TYR A 15 17.19 20.22 14.01
C TYR A 15 15.83 20.17 14.73
N GLU A 16 15.49 21.20 15.48
CA GLU A 16 14.16 21.30 16.14
C GLU A 16 13.01 21.31 15.14
N LEU A 17 13.11 22.08 14.06
CA LEU A 17 12.13 22.08 12.97
C LEU A 17 12.01 20.72 12.30
N TYR A 18 13.13 20.04 12.05
CA TYR A 18 13.14 18.68 11.53
C TYR A 18 12.41 17.70 12.43
N LEU A 19 12.68 17.71 13.75
CA LEU A 19 12.01 16.83 14.71
C LEU A 19 10.50 17.10 14.79
N GLN A 20 10.09 18.37 14.74
CA GLN A 20 8.69 18.75 14.68
C GLN A 20 8.04 18.21 13.38
N GLY A 21 8.71 18.37 12.24
CA GLY A 21 8.27 17.84 10.96
C GLY A 21 8.08 16.31 10.98
N ARG A 22 9.04 15.57 11.57
CA ARG A 22 8.94 14.11 11.76
C ARG A 22 7.74 13.71 12.61
N ALA A 23 7.50 14.43 13.71
CA ALA A 23 6.37 14.15 14.61
C ALA A 23 5.01 14.38 13.93
N VAL A 24 4.90 15.44 13.11
CA VAL A 24 3.68 15.74 12.34
C VAL A 24 3.49 14.75 11.19
N TRP A 25 4.57 14.42 10.45
CA TRP A 25 4.54 13.46 9.33
C TRP A 25 3.98 12.09 9.73
N LYS A 26 4.30 11.60 10.93
CA LYS A 26 3.79 10.30 11.43
C LYS A 26 2.26 10.23 11.54
N ARG A 27 1.59 11.36 11.72
CA ARG A 27 0.13 11.43 11.86
C ARG A 27 -0.61 11.26 10.55
N ARG A 28 0.09 11.44 9.42
CA ARG A 28 -0.46 11.38 8.06
C ARG A 28 -1.66 12.34 7.86
N GLY A 29 -2.29 12.24 6.69
CA GLY A 29 -3.35 13.16 6.25
C GLY A 29 -2.79 14.40 5.58
N GLU A 30 -3.56 14.99 4.68
CA GLU A 30 -3.16 16.11 3.83
C GLU A 30 -2.63 17.30 4.63
N GLU A 31 -3.38 17.75 5.65
CA GLU A 31 -3.00 18.87 6.50
C GLU A 31 -1.66 18.62 7.23
N ASN A 32 -1.50 17.44 7.83
CA ASN A 32 -0.29 17.09 8.54
C ASN A 32 0.92 16.96 7.61
N LEU A 33 0.74 16.39 6.42
CA LEU A 33 1.81 16.27 5.42
C LEU A 33 2.22 17.64 4.89
N THR A 34 1.27 18.52 4.59
CA THR A 34 1.55 19.90 4.18
C THR A 34 2.34 20.65 5.25
N ARG A 35 1.95 20.51 6.52
CA ARG A 35 2.69 21.11 7.64
C ARG A 35 4.09 20.50 7.81
N ALA A 36 4.23 19.21 7.64
CA ALA A 36 5.55 18.54 7.71
C ALA A 36 6.49 19.04 6.60
N ILE A 37 5.98 19.19 5.37
CA ILE A 37 6.72 19.76 4.24
C ILE A 37 7.22 21.16 4.57
N ASP A 38 6.34 22.07 5.10
CA ASP A 38 6.75 23.42 5.52
C ASP A 38 7.88 23.37 6.56
N LEU A 39 7.75 22.54 7.58
CA LEU A 39 8.75 22.40 8.64
C LEU A 39 10.10 21.92 8.10
N PHE A 40 10.10 20.92 7.20
CA PHE A 40 11.33 20.43 6.57
C PHE A 40 11.96 21.48 5.65
N GLN A 41 11.16 22.22 4.87
CA GLN A 41 11.65 23.31 4.01
C GLN A 41 12.27 24.44 4.85
N ARG A 42 11.67 24.80 5.96
CA ARG A 42 12.23 25.81 6.89
C ARG A 42 13.52 25.32 7.54
N ALA A 43 13.60 24.05 7.94
CA ALA A 43 14.86 23.46 8.43
C ALA A 43 15.96 23.55 7.37
N LEU A 44 15.65 23.25 6.12
CA LEU A 44 16.58 23.36 4.98
C LEU A 44 16.92 24.81 4.60
N GLY A 45 16.04 25.76 4.88
CA GLY A 45 16.33 27.19 4.78
C GLY A 45 17.41 27.64 5.76
N LEU A 46 17.46 27.04 6.96
CA LEU A 46 18.46 27.32 7.99
C LEU A 46 19.77 26.52 7.78
N ASP A 47 19.66 25.29 7.27
CA ASP A 47 20.80 24.43 6.94
C ASP A 47 20.54 23.65 5.64
N PRO A 48 20.92 24.20 4.49
CA PRO A 48 20.81 23.52 3.20
C PRO A 48 21.60 22.20 3.08
N GLY A 49 22.58 21.99 3.97
CA GLY A 49 23.41 20.78 4.06
C GLY A 49 22.80 19.68 4.93
N PHE A 50 21.60 19.86 5.47
CA PHE A 50 20.99 18.89 6.36
C PHE A 50 20.41 17.68 5.57
N ALA A 51 21.24 16.67 5.28
CA ALA A 51 20.86 15.52 4.48
C ALA A 51 19.61 14.79 4.96
N ARG A 52 19.44 14.57 6.27
CA ARG A 52 18.26 13.90 6.84
C ARG A 52 16.97 14.72 6.64
N ALA A 53 17.04 16.05 6.63
CA ALA A 53 15.89 16.88 6.36
C ALA A 53 15.46 16.80 4.87
N HIS A 54 16.43 16.70 3.95
CA HIS A 54 16.14 16.43 2.53
C HIS A 54 15.46 15.05 2.35
N ALA A 55 15.93 13.99 3.04
CA ALA A 55 15.33 12.67 2.98
C ALA A 55 13.90 12.66 3.56
N ALA A 56 13.69 13.34 4.69
CA ALA A 56 12.35 13.46 5.30
C ALA A 56 11.38 14.26 4.41
N LEU A 57 11.87 15.32 3.75
CA LEU A 57 11.09 16.07 2.77
C LEU A 57 10.70 15.18 1.57
N ALA A 58 11.65 14.36 1.08
CA ALA A 58 11.38 13.40 0.02
C ALA A 58 10.32 12.37 0.44
N SER A 59 10.40 11.85 1.69
CA SER A 59 9.41 10.94 2.27
C SER A 59 8.01 11.59 2.39
N ALA A 60 7.94 12.89 2.67
CA ALA A 60 6.67 13.60 2.71
C ALA A 60 6.06 13.76 1.31
N TYR A 61 6.90 14.11 0.32
CA TYR A 61 6.44 14.24 -1.07
C TYR A 61 5.97 12.93 -1.69
N VAL A 62 6.67 11.81 -1.47
CA VAL A 62 6.32 10.53 -2.10
C VAL A 62 4.98 9.98 -1.61
N VAL A 63 4.59 10.28 -0.36
CA VAL A 63 3.32 9.80 0.19
C VAL A 63 2.15 10.77 -0.02
N MET A 64 2.42 12.05 -0.36
CA MET A 64 1.39 13.09 -0.48
C MET A 64 0.26 12.73 -1.45
N PRO A 65 0.52 12.17 -2.67
CA PRO A 65 -0.54 11.83 -3.61
C PRO A 65 -1.59 10.88 -3.06
N GLY A 66 -1.23 10.01 -2.09
CA GLY A 66 -2.17 9.11 -1.43
C GLY A 66 -3.14 9.78 -0.45
N TYR A 67 -2.97 11.08 -0.16
CA TYR A 67 -3.77 11.83 0.82
C TYR A 67 -4.49 13.05 0.23
N THR A 68 -4.22 13.40 -1.01
CA THR A 68 -4.88 14.47 -1.77
C THR A 68 -5.90 13.87 -2.74
N ARG A 69 -6.78 14.71 -3.27
CA ARG A 69 -7.82 14.31 -4.25
C ARG A 69 -7.61 14.94 -5.64
N GLU A 70 -6.50 15.65 -5.82
CA GLU A 70 -6.21 16.32 -7.10
C GLU A 70 -5.58 15.32 -8.08
N GLU A 71 -6.11 15.25 -9.31
CA GLU A 71 -5.66 14.29 -10.33
C GLU A 71 -4.19 14.46 -10.75
N ASP A 72 -3.63 15.67 -10.61
CA ASP A 72 -2.27 16.01 -11.02
C ASP A 72 -1.20 15.89 -9.91
N ASP A 73 -1.59 15.50 -8.70
CA ASP A 73 -0.67 15.50 -7.55
C ASP A 73 0.51 14.54 -7.69
N GLU A 74 0.31 13.39 -8.34
CA GLU A 74 1.41 12.46 -8.63
C GLU A 74 2.46 13.11 -9.53
N SER A 75 2.05 13.80 -10.60
CA SER A 75 2.94 14.49 -11.53
C SER A 75 3.68 15.66 -10.87
N LYS A 76 3.10 16.27 -9.86
CA LYS A 76 3.66 17.38 -9.08
C LYS A 76 4.65 16.90 -8.01
N PHE A 77 4.26 15.92 -7.20
CA PHE A 77 5.04 15.54 -6.01
C PHE A 77 6.14 14.52 -6.27
N LEU A 78 5.99 13.58 -7.22
CA LEU A 78 7.05 12.60 -7.48
C LEU A 78 8.37 13.22 -7.98
N PRO A 79 8.40 14.22 -8.88
CA PRO A 79 9.65 14.90 -9.24
C PRO A 79 10.32 15.58 -8.05
N LEU A 80 9.53 16.18 -7.13
CA LEU A 80 10.03 16.82 -5.91
C LEU A 80 10.62 15.79 -4.94
N ALA A 81 9.97 14.63 -4.80
CA ALA A 81 10.48 13.51 -4.00
C ALA A 81 11.83 13.02 -4.54
N VAL A 82 11.94 12.79 -5.87
CA VAL A 82 13.20 12.39 -6.51
C VAL A 82 14.30 13.43 -6.31
N ALA A 83 14.00 14.71 -6.51
CA ALA A 83 14.97 15.79 -6.35
C ALA A 83 15.50 15.86 -4.92
N SER A 84 14.58 15.82 -3.92
CA SER A 84 14.93 15.88 -2.51
C SER A 84 15.74 14.64 -2.06
N ALA A 85 15.36 13.43 -2.51
CA ALA A 85 16.08 12.20 -2.21
C ALA A 85 17.51 12.23 -2.80
N ARG A 86 17.66 12.66 -4.06
CA ARG A 86 18.98 12.82 -4.71
C ARG A 86 19.83 13.88 -4.03
N GLN A 87 19.22 14.97 -3.55
CA GLN A 87 19.94 15.99 -2.80
C GLN A 87 20.44 15.43 -1.47
N ALA A 88 19.61 14.66 -0.73
CA ALA A 88 20.04 13.97 0.48
C ALA A 88 21.26 13.08 0.21
N LEU A 89 21.21 12.25 -0.84
CA LEU A 89 22.29 11.32 -1.20
C LEU A 89 23.56 12.00 -1.74
N SER A 90 23.43 13.19 -2.33
CA SER A 90 24.60 13.99 -2.73
C SER A 90 25.40 14.54 -1.55
N ILE A 91 24.74 14.75 -0.40
CA ILE A 91 25.33 15.23 0.85
C ILE A 91 25.85 14.06 1.68
N ASP A 92 25.01 13.03 1.86
CA ASP A 92 25.35 11.79 2.56
C ASP A 92 24.76 10.58 1.81
N PRO A 93 25.62 9.78 1.10
CA PRO A 93 25.15 8.62 0.33
C PRO A 93 24.65 7.46 1.20
N ASN A 94 24.80 7.53 2.53
CA ASN A 94 24.41 6.47 3.46
C ASN A 94 23.03 6.72 4.13
N ILE A 95 22.25 7.70 3.68
CA ILE A 95 20.90 7.93 4.18
C ILE A 95 19.96 6.87 3.61
N GLY A 96 19.67 5.84 4.42
CA GLY A 96 18.79 4.73 4.04
C GLY A 96 17.37 5.18 3.68
N GLU A 97 16.81 6.17 4.38
CA GLU A 97 15.50 6.74 4.08
C GLU A 97 15.42 7.32 2.65
N ALA A 98 16.47 7.98 2.15
CA ALA A 98 16.49 8.51 0.79
C ALA A 98 16.53 7.41 -0.28
N HIS A 99 17.28 6.32 -0.02
CA HIS A 99 17.24 5.12 -0.88
C HIS A 99 15.86 4.45 -0.87
N ALA A 100 15.20 4.38 0.29
CA ALA A 100 13.85 3.83 0.40
C ALA A 100 12.82 4.66 -0.39
N VAL A 101 12.93 6.00 -0.41
CA VAL A 101 12.08 6.85 -1.26
C VAL A 101 12.25 6.51 -2.74
N LEU A 102 13.50 6.38 -3.22
CA LEU A 102 13.74 6.03 -4.63
C LEU A 102 13.25 4.61 -4.96
N ALA A 103 13.39 3.66 -4.02
CA ALA A 103 12.86 2.32 -4.15
C ALA A 103 11.32 2.31 -4.22
N GLN A 104 10.65 3.11 -3.38
CA GLN A 104 9.19 3.27 -3.42
C GLN A 104 8.71 3.81 -4.76
N ILE A 105 9.37 4.85 -5.29
CA ILE A 105 9.06 5.40 -6.61
C ILE A 105 9.28 4.36 -7.72
N SER A 106 10.33 3.54 -7.61
CA SER A 106 10.55 2.42 -8.54
C SER A 106 9.43 1.39 -8.49
N ALA A 107 8.96 1.06 -7.27
CA ALA A 107 7.82 0.16 -7.08
C ALA A 107 6.53 0.72 -7.72
N GLU A 108 6.21 1.99 -7.51
CA GLU A 108 5.03 2.64 -8.09
C GLU A 108 5.08 2.67 -9.62
N ARG A 109 6.27 2.80 -10.20
CA ARG A 109 6.48 2.73 -11.66
C ARG A 109 6.50 1.30 -12.22
N GLY A 110 6.36 0.28 -11.38
CA GLY A 110 6.41 -1.13 -11.79
C GLY A 110 7.83 -1.68 -11.98
N ASN A 111 8.88 -0.92 -11.64
CA ASN A 111 10.27 -1.36 -11.68
C ASN A 111 10.61 -2.18 -10.42
N LEU A 112 9.97 -3.36 -10.31
CA LEU A 112 9.98 -4.18 -9.09
C LEU A 112 11.37 -4.69 -8.69
N LEU A 113 12.23 -4.99 -9.67
CA LEU A 113 13.61 -5.46 -9.43
C LEU A 113 14.47 -4.36 -8.77
N ASP A 114 14.38 -3.13 -9.30
CA ASP A 114 15.09 -1.98 -8.73
C ASP A 114 14.54 -1.62 -7.35
N ALA A 115 13.22 -1.74 -7.17
CA ALA A 115 12.56 -1.49 -5.89
C ALA A 115 13.05 -2.46 -4.81
N GLU A 116 13.07 -3.76 -5.08
CA GLU A 116 13.56 -4.80 -4.16
C GLU A 116 15.01 -4.51 -3.76
N SER A 117 15.88 -4.32 -4.75
CA SER A 117 17.31 -4.00 -4.52
C SER A 117 17.48 -2.73 -3.70
N GLY A 118 16.69 -1.69 -3.99
CA GLY A 118 16.72 -0.42 -3.29
C GLY A 118 16.29 -0.53 -1.83
N PHE A 119 15.23 -1.30 -1.53
CA PHE A 119 14.80 -1.55 -0.15
C PHE A 119 15.82 -2.36 0.64
N PHE A 120 16.39 -3.42 0.05
CA PHE A 120 17.48 -4.17 0.68
C PHE A 120 18.65 -3.26 1.04
N PHE A 121 19.06 -2.39 0.11
CA PHE A 121 20.14 -1.47 0.35
C PHE A 121 19.81 -0.46 1.45
N ALA A 122 18.60 0.14 1.42
CA ALA A 122 18.12 1.07 2.44
C ALA A 122 18.14 0.45 3.85
N ILE A 123 17.60 -0.78 3.99
CA ILE A 123 17.58 -1.51 5.26
C ILE A 123 19.00 -1.88 5.72
N SER A 124 19.91 -2.23 4.79
CA SER A 124 21.30 -2.53 5.14
C SER A 124 22.05 -1.33 5.72
N LEU A 125 21.72 -0.12 5.27
CA LEU A 125 22.30 1.13 5.78
C LEU A 125 21.69 1.55 7.13
N GLU A 126 20.37 1.45 7.26
CA GLU A 126 19.63 1.91 8.45
C GLU A 126 18.63 0.84 8.93
N PRO A 127 19.09 -0.29 9.53
CA PRO A 127 18.23 -1.42 9.88
C PRO A 127 17.25 -1.13 11.02
N ASN A 128 17.42 -0.01 11.72
CA ASN A 128 16.56 0.42 12.82
C ASN A 128 15.58 1.55 12.42
N GLU A 129 15.50 1.90 11.14
CA GLU A 129 14.51 2.86 10.65
C GLU A 129 13.24 2.13 10.18
N ALA A 130 12.07 2.55 10.70
CA ALA A 130 10.80 1.88 10.44
C ALA A 130 10.32 2.04 8.98
N THR A 131 10.59 3.18 8.34
CA THR A 131 10.06 3.53 7.02
C THR A 131 10.51 2.56 5.91
N PRO A 132 11.81 2.19 5.77
CA PRO A 132 12.24 1.22 4.77
C PRO A 132 11.56 -0.15 4.93
N HIS A 133 11.43 -0.65 6.17
CA HIS A 133 10.75 -1.91 6.47
C HIS A 133 9.26 -1.84 6.11
N HIS A 134 8.58 -0.73 6.44
CA HIS A 134 7.18 -0.52 6.10
C HIS A 134 6.96 -0.56 4.58
N TRP A 135 7.69 0.25 3.81
CA TRP A 135 7.50 0.30 2.37
C TRP A 135 7.92 -0.99 1.68
N TYR A 136 8.95 -1.66 2.20
CA TYR A 136 9.32 -2.98 1.71
C TYR A 136 8.21 -4.02 1.97
N SER A 137 7.52 -3.94 3.11
CA SER A 137 6.36 -4.81 3.36
C SER A 137 5.23 -4.59 2.35
N LEU A 138 5.01 -3.35 1.91
CA LEU A 138 4.02 -3.04 0.87
C LEU A 138 4.42 -3.63 -0.50
N LEU A 139 5.69 -3.53 -0.89
CA LEU A 139 6.19 -4.18 -2.10
C LEU A 139 5.99 -5.71 -2.04
N LEU A 140 6.39 -6.33 -0.93
CA LEU A 140 6.28 -7.77 -0.74
C LEU A 140 4.83 -8.26 -0.78
N SER A 141 3.89 -7.51 -0.17
CA SER A 141 2.47 -7.84 -0.24
C SER A 141 1.92 -7.71 -1.66
N ARG A 142 2.31 -6.66 -2.38
CA ARG A 142 1.93 -6.46 -3.79
C ARG A 142 2.32 -7.64 -4.67
N VAL A 143 3.49 -8.23 -4.45
CA VAL A 143 4.01 -9.36 -5.23
C VAL A 143 3.63 -10.73 -4.66
N GLY A 144 2.81 -10.80 -3.60
CA GLY A 144 2.28 -12.03 -3.01
C GLY A 144 3.21 -12.78 -2.05
N ARG A 145 4.34 -12.17 -1.65
CA ARG A 145 5.26 -12.75 -0.65
C ARG A 145 4.83 -12.37 0.77
N LEU A 146 3.62 -12.81 1.15
CA LEU A 146 2.90 -12.33 2.34
C LEU A 146 3.61 -12.64 3.66
N ASN A 147 4.25 -13.80 3.78
CA ASN A 147 4.99 -14.14 4.99
C ASN A 147 6.16 -13.18 5.23
N LEU A 148 6.93 -12.87 4.19
CA LEU A 148 8.00 -11.88 4.27
C LEU A 148 7.45 -10.47 4.46
N ALA A 149 6.33 -10.13 3.83
CA ALA A 149 5.65 -8.86 4.04
C ALA A 149 5.25 -8.68 5.51
N LEU A 150 4.69 -9.73 6.14
CA LEU A 150 4.34 -9.73 7.55
C LEU A 150 5.58 -9.53 8.46
N ASP A 151 6.70 -10.20 8.17
CA ASP A 151 7.93 -10.05 8.94
C ASP A 151 8.45 -8.61 8.89
N GLN A 152 8.43 -7.98 7.70
CA GLN A 152 8.84 -6.59 7.54
C GLN A 152 7.86 -5.62 8.21
N ALA A 153 6.55 -5.87 8.11
CA ALA A 153 5.53 -5.06 8.78
C ALA A 153 5.64 -5.15 10.32
N ARG A 154 5.89 -6.34 10.87
CA ARG A 154 6.18 -6.54 12.30
C ARG A 154 7.42 -5.76 12.72
N LYS A 155 8.50 -5.85 11.93
CA LYS A 155 9.72 -5.11 12.24
C LYS A 155 9.49 -3.60 12.23
N ALA A 156 8.77 -3.07 11.26
CA ALA A 156 8.41 -1.65 11.22
C ALA A 156 7.61 -1.23 12.47
N GLN A 157 6.61 -2.03 12.88
CA GLN A 157 5.80 -1.76 14.07
C GLN A 157 6.60 -1.86 15.38
N GLU A 158 7.58 -2.76 15.49
CA GLU A 158 8.50 -2.84 16.62
C GLU A 158 9.38 -1.59 16.72
N LEU A 159 9.84 -1.07 15.59
CA LEU A 159 10.71 0.12 15.55
C LEU A 159 9.96 1.42 15.84
N ASP A 160 8.68 1.51 15.45
CA ASP A 160 7.80 2.65 15.79
C ASP A 160 6.41 2.18 16.23
N PRO A 161 6.26 1.76 17.49
CA PRO A 161 4.99 1.23 18.00
C PRO A 161 3.89 2.28 18.15
N THR A 162 4.23 3.56 17.98
CA THR A 162 3.29 4.69 18.10
C THR A 162 2.71 5.17 16.78
N SER A 163 3.12 4.55 15.67
CA SER A 163 2.63 4.93 14.34
C SER A 163 1.29 4.25 14.02
N PRO A 164 0.21 5.03 13.81
CA PRO A 164 -1.09 4.47 13.44
C PRO A 164 -1.07 3.78 12.06
N VAL A 165 -0.22 4.28 11.14
CA VAL A 165 -0.09 3.73 9.78
C VAL A 165 0.56 2.36 9.78
N LEU A 166 1.59 2.15 10.63
CA LEU A 166 2.25 0.86 10.75
C LEU A 166 1.32 -0.19 11.37
N ALA A 167 0.54 0.20 12.39
CA ALA A 167 -0.48 -0.66 12.97
C ALA A 167 -1.56 -1.04 11.93
N ALA A 168 -2.02 -0.07 11.12
CA ALA A 168 -3.00 -0.34 10.06
C ALA A 168 -2.43 -1.25 8.95
N ASN A 169 -1.16 -1.05 8.55
CA ASN A 169 -0.50 -1.93 7.59
C ASN A 169 -0.44 -3.36 8.13
N LEU A 170 -0.05 -3.53 9.37
CA LEU A 170 0.03 -4.85 10.01
C LEU A 170 -1.36 -5.51 10.11
N ALA A 171 -2.42 -4.74 10.39
CA ALA A 171 -3.81 -5.22 10.35
C ALA A 171 -4.18 -5.75 8.96
N GLY A 172 -3.80 -5.03 7.90
CA GLY A 172 -4.01 -5.46 6.51
C GLY A 172 -3.26 -6.75 6.17
N MET A 173 -2.00 -6.90 6.59
CA MET A 173 -1.23 -8.13 6.39
C MET A 173 -1.90 -9.33 7.05
N TYR A 174 -2.34 -9.20 8.30
CA TYR A 174 -3.05 -10.27 9.01
C TYR A 174 -4.39 -10.60 8.35
N LEU A 175 -5.14 -9.60 7.86
CA LEU A 175 -6.38 -9.84 7.12
C LEU A 175 -6.15 -10.67 5.84
N MET A 176 -5.10 -10.35 5.07
CA MET A 176 -4.74 -11.10 3.86
C MET A 176 -4.32 -12.53 4.17
N LEU A 177 -3.71 -12.78 5.33
CA LEU A 177 -3.33 -14.11 5.78
C LEU A 177 -4.49 -14.89 6.43
N GLY A 178 -5.68 -14.28 6.58
CA GLY A 178 -6.84 -14.90 7.24
C GLY A 178 -6.74 -14.93 8.77
N GLU A 179 -5.78 -14.21 9.36
CA GLU A 179 -5.58 -14.11 10.81
C GLU A 179 -6.46 -13.03 11.42
N ASP A 180 -7.77 -13.24 11.38
CA ASP A 180 -8.81 -12.26 11.72
C ASP A 180 -8.65 -11.63 13.11
N GLU A 181 -8.27 -12.39 14.14
CA GLU A 181 -8.07 -11.89 15.50
C GLU A 181 -6.94 -10.85 15.57
N GLN A 182 -5.82 -11.13 14.89
CA GLN A 182 -4.70 -10.21 14.83
C GLN A 182 -5.05 -8.99 13.99
N ALA A 183 -5.75 -9.17 12.86
CA ALA A 183 -6.23 -8.08 12.04
C ALA A 183 -7.08 -7.08 12.85
N LEU A 184 -8.07 -7.57 13.61
CA LEU A 184 -8.91 -6.73 14.48
C LEU A 184 -8.11 -6.05 15.60
N ARG A 185 -7.17 -6.78 16.22
CA ARG A 185 -6.31 -6.22 17.28
C ARG A 185 -5.50 -5.02 16.78
N PHE A 186 -4.85 -5.16 15.62
CA PHE A 186 -4.03 -4.09 15.08
C PHE A 186 -4.85 -2.97 14.44
N SER A 187 -6.04 -3.25 13.90
CA SER A 187 -6.99 -2.22 13.48
C SER A 187 -7.47 -1.37 14.68
N THR A 188 -7.74 -2.01 15.82
CA THR A 188 -8.07 -1.29 17.05
C THR A 188 -6.90 -0.43 17.52
N LEU A 189 -5.67 -0.97 17.53
CA LEU A 189 -4.47 -0.21 17.88
C LEU A 189 -4.29 1.01 16.98
N ALA A 190 -4.45 0.84 15.66
CA ALA A 190 -4.35 1.97 14.71
C ALA A 190 -5.35 3.08 15.03
N ALA A 191 -6.59 2.71 15.40
CA ALA A 191 -7.61 3.67 15.79
C ALA A 191 -7.31 4.35 17.13
N ASP A 192 -6.83 3.63 18.12
CA ASP A 192 -6.43 4.18 19.43
C ASP A 192 -5.24 5.16 19.29
N LEU A 193 -4.40 4.95 18.27
CA LEU A 193 -3.31 5.85 17.89
C LEU A 193 -3.78 7.04 17.01
N GLY A 194 -5.08 7.13 16.68
CA GLY A 194 -5.67 8.27 16.00
C GLY A 194 -6.00 8.08 14.51
N LEU A 195 -5.87 6.86 13.96
CA LEU A 195 -6.35 6.60 12.60
C LEU A 195 -7.87 6.43 12.58
N SER A 196 -8.55 7.06 11.61
CA SER A 196 -10.00 6.91 11.50
C SER A 196 -10.40 5.48 11.13
N LYS A 197 -11.18 4.81 11.96
CA LYS A 197 -11.77 3.48 11.66
C LYS A 197 -12.74 3.49 10.46
N LYS A 198 -13.23 4.66 10.08
CA LYS A 198 -14.20 4.80 9.00
C LYS A 198 -13.61 4.64 7.59
N GLN A 199 -12.28 4.53 7.48
CA GLN A 199 -11.57 4.33 6.21
C GLN A 199 -11.15 2.88 5.97
N GLY A 200 -11.13 2.03 7.03
CA GLY A 200 -10.69 0.64 6.92
C GLY A 200 -11.84 -0.34 6.73
N GLY A 201 -11.63 -1.36 5.91
CA GLY A 201 -12.58 -2.45 5.70
C GLY A 201 -12.31 -3.69 6.56
N ILE A 202 -11.37 -3.63 7.51
CA ILE A 202 -10.94 -4.79 8.30
C ILE A 202 -12.10 -5.41 9.06
N GLU A 203 -12.82 -4.60 9.85
CA GLU A 203 -13.92 -5.07 10.69
C GLU A 203 -15.07 -5.63 9.85
N SER A 204 -15.39 -4.99 8.70
CA SER A 204 -16.45 -5.48 7.82
C SER A 204 -16.07 -6.77 7.10
N ALA A 205 -14.81 -6.91 6.69
CA ALA A 205 -14.31 -8.15 6.08
C ALA A 205 -14.35 -9.32 7.08
N VAL A 206 -13.90 -9.09 8.31
CA VAL A 206 -13.94 -10.09 9.37
C VAL A 206 -15.40 -10.44 9.75
N ALA A 207 -16.28 -9.45 9.84
CA ALA A 207 -17.70 -9.69 10.12
C ALA A 207 -18.35 -10.58 9.03
N MET A 208 -18.05 -10.34 7.75
CA MET A 208 -18.51 -11.19 6.64
C MET A 208 -17.97 -12.62 6.73
N ARG A 209 -16.68 -12.81 6.99
CA ARG A 209 -16.08 -14.15 7.17
C ARG A 209 -16.70 -14.93 8.33
N ARG A 210 -17.15 -14.21 9.38
CA ARG A 210 -17.81 -14.80 10.55
C ARG A 210 -19.33 -14.98 10.40
N GLY A 211 -19.91 -14.62 9.25
CA GLY A 211 -21.35 -14.66 9.02
C GLY A 211 -22.15 -13.65 9.86
N GLN A 212 -21.52 -12.59 10.32
CA GLN A 212 -22.13 -11.52 11.11
C GLN A 212 -22.72 -10.46 10.18
N TRP A 213 -23.75 -10.84 9.42
CA TRP A 213 -24.25 -10.09 8.27
C TRP A 213 -24.79 -8.71 8.62
N ASP A 214 -25.56 -8.57 9.70
CA ASP A 214 -26.11 -7.28 10.13
C ASP A 214 -25.00 -6.32 10.55
N GLU A 215 -23.96 -6.83 11.22
CA GLU A 215 -22.79 -6.06 11.58
C GLU A 215 -21.99 -5.65 10.33
N ALA A 216 -21.79 -6.55 9.38
CA ALA A 216 -21.12 -6.26 8.12
C ALA A 216 -21.86 -5.14 7.34
N ARG A 217 -23.22 -5.21 7.25
CA ARG A 217 -24.03 -4.15 6.63
C ARG A 217 -23.86 -2.81 7.32
N ARG A 218 -23.89 -2.81 8.65
CA ARG A 218 -23.69 -1.60 9.47
C ARG A 218 -22.33 -0.99 9.25
N LEU A 219 -21.27 -1.80 9.27
CA LEU A 219 -19.88 -1.36 9.09
C LEU A 219 -19.63 -0.81 7.68
N ILE A 220 -20.10 -1.50 6.63
CA ILE A 220 -19.97 -1.04 5.24
C ILE A 220 -20.73 0.27 5.03
N ALA A 221 -21.94 0.40 5.59
CA ALA A 221 -22.71 1.64 5.48
C ALA A 221 -22.03 2.85 6.17
N ALA A 222 -21.16 2.60 7.15
CA ALA A 222 -20.43 3.63 7.89
C ALA A 222 -19.09 4.01 7.23
N GLN A 223 -18.65 3.31 6.19
CA GLN A 223 -17.39 3.62 5.50
C GLN A 223 -17.49 4.94 4.73
N GLU A 224 -16.56 5.86 4.99
CA GLU A 224 -16.53 7.20 4.37
C GLU A 224 -15.90 7.19 2.97
N ASN A 225 -15.08 6.18 2.67
CA ASN A 225 -14.44 5.99 1.35
C ASN A 225 -15.38 5.44 0.28
N ILE A 226 -16.59 4.97 0.66
CA ILE A 226 -17.60 4.56 -0.30
C ILE A 226 -18.43 5.78 -0.71
N PRO A 227 -18.42 6.19 -2.00
CA PRO A 227 -19.22 7.28 -2.49
C PRO A 227 -20.72 7.10 -2.14
N PRO A 228 -21.44 8.15 -1.75
CA PRO A 228 -22.87 8.05 -1.39
C PRO A 228 -23.72 7.37 -2.46
N GLU A 229 -23.40 7.62 -3.73
CA GLU A 229 -24.12 7.11 -4.91
C GLU A 229 -24.07 5.59 -5.03
N VAL A 230 -22.99 4.94 -4.54
CA VAL A 230 -22.79 3.48 -4.61
C VAL A 230 -23.05 2.75 -3.29
N ARG A 231 -23.43 3.46 -2.22
CA ARG A 231 -23.76 2.83 -0.93
C ARG A 231 -24.89 1.82 -1.00
N PRO A 232 -25.95 2.00 -1.83
CA PRO A 232 -26.96 0.96 -2.02
C PRO A 232 -26.37 -0.34 -2.54
N GLN A 233 -25.48 -0.27 -3.55
CA GLN A 233 -24.81 -1.45 -4.13
C GLN A 233 -23.86 -2.10 -3.10
N ALA A 234 -23.16 -1.30 -2.29
CA ALA A 234 -22.28 -1.80 -1.24
C ALA A 234 -23.07 -2.59 -0.15
N ARG A 235 -24.30 -2.19 0.16
CA ARG A 235 -25.18 -2.98 1.05
C ARG A 235 -25.64 -4.28 0.38
N ARG A 236 -26.08 -4.21 -0.87
CA ARG A 236 -26.51 -5.39 -1.64
C ARG A 236 -25.38 -6.38 -1.87
N TYR A 237 -24.12 -5.91 -1.91
CA TYR A 237 -22.96 -6.79 -1.92
C TYR A 237 -22.95 -7.73 -0.71
N VAL A 238 -23.18 -7.24 0.50
CA VAL A 238 -23.26 -8.10 1.70
C VAL A 238 -24.42 -9.10 1.57
N ASP A 239 -25.58 -8.65 1.07
CA ASP A 239 -26.73 -9.52 0.84
C ASP A 239 -26.42 -10.65 -0.16
N ALA A 240 -25.61 -10.36 -1.20
CA ALA A 240 -25.22 -11.36 -2.20
C ALA A 240 -24.12 -12.31 -1.69
N VAL A 241 -23.30 -11.90 -0.72
CA VAL A 241 -22.38 -12.81 -0.02
C VAL A 241 -23.15 -13.76 0.87
N GLU A 242 -24.12 -13.26 1.64
CA GLU A 242 -25.02 -14.06 2.50
C GLU A 242 -25.94 -14.99 1.68
N ASN A 243 -26.51 -14.49 0.59
CA ASN A 243 -27.44 -15.23 -0.27
C ASN A 243 -26.90 -15.36 -1.70
N PRO A 244 -26.29 -16.50 -2.06
CA PRO A 244 -25.74 -16.73 -3.41
C PRO A 244 -26.74 -16.54 -4.55
N GLY A 245 -28.06 -16.68 -4.31
CA GLY A 245 -29.09 -16.44 -5.32
C GLY A 245 -29.18 -15.00 -5.81
N LEU A 246 -28.60 -14.04 -5.08
CA LEU A 246 -28.55 -12.62 -5.46
C LEU A 246 -27.30 -12.23 -6.26
N ARG A 247 -26.30 -13.11 -6.33
CA ARG A 247 -24.96 -12.76 -6.86
C ARG A 247 -25.02 -12.22 -8.29
N SER A 248 -25.68 -12.92 -9.20
CA SER A 248 -25.74 -12.50 -10.61
C SER A 248 -26.35 -11.11 -10.79
N ALA A 249 -27.42 -10.81 -10.06
CA ALA A 249 -28.07 -9.49 -10.11
C ALA A 249 -27.15 -8.39 -9.55
N VAL A 250 -26.52 -8.66 -8.39
CA VAL A 250 -25.64 -7.68 -7.74
C VAL A 250 -24.36 -7.46 -8.55
N ILE A 251 -23.76 -8.50 -9.15
CA ILE A 251 -22.61 -8.37 -10.06
C ILE A 251 -22.99 -7.46 -11.24
N ALA A 252 -24.15 -7.66 -11.86
CA ALA A 252 -24.60 -6.81 -12.96
C ALA A 252 -24.79 -5.35 -12.53
N GLU A 253 -25.35 -5.10 -11.34
CA GLU A 253 -25.48 -3.76 -10.77
C GLU A 253 -24.12 -3.10 -10.50
N MET A 254 -23.14 -3.86 -10.02
CA MET A 254 -21.79 -3.35 -9.75
C MET A 254 -21.04 -3.00 -11.05
N LEU A 255 -21.16 -3.84 -12.07
CA LEU A 255 -20.54 -3.59 -13.38
C LEU A 255 -21.19 -2.41 -14.13
N ALA A 256 -22.41 -2.01 -13.76
CA ALA A 256 -23.09 -0.85 -14.30
C ALA A 256 -22.75 0.48 -13.59
N ILE A 257 -21.93 0.46 -12.56
CA ILE A 257 -21.49 1.68 -11.86
C ILE A 257 -20.61 2.52 -12.80
N ASP A 258 -20.92 3.82 -12.90
CA ASP A 258 -20.13 4.74 -13.70
C ASP A 258 -18.66 4.79 -13.17
N PRO A 259 -17.65 4.51 -14.01
CA PRO A 259 -16.23 4.57 -13.63
C PRO A 259 -15.79 5.91 -13.04
N LYS A 260 -16.50 7.01 -13.34
CA LYS A 260 -16.25 8.33 -12.74
C LYS A 260 -16.68 8.40 -11.28
N ILE A 261 -17.65 7.58 -10.86
CA ILE A 261 -18.14 7.51 -9.47
C ILE A 261 -17.27 6.54 -8.67
N MET A 262 -17.03 5.35 -9.24
CA MET A 262 -16.17 4.34 -8.65
C MET A 262 -15.25 3.74 -9.73
N PRO A 263 -13.94 3.96 -9.65
CA PRO A 263 -13.01 3.38 -10.59
C PRO A 263 -13.05 1.84 -10.58
N PRO A 264 -12.76 1.15 -11.70
CA PRO A 264 -12.80 -0.30 -11.81
C PRO A 264 -12.01 -1.04 -10.72
N ILE A 265 -10.87 -0.48 -10.29
CA ILE A 265 -10.05 -1.03 -9.21
C ILE A 265 -10.84 -1.20 -7.89
N GLY A 266 -11.79 -0.31 -7.60
CA GLY A 266 -12.64 -0.39 -6.41
C GLY A 266 -13.67 -1.52 -6.44
N LEU A 267 -13.91 -2.11 -7.61
CA LEU A 267 -14.86 -3.22 -7.79
C LEU A 267 -14.19 -4.59 -7.71
N ILE A 268 -12.88 -4.68 -7.83
CA ILE A 268 -12.16 -5.96 -7.94
C ILE A 268 -12.39 -6.83 -6.71
N GLN A 269 -12.15 -6.32 -5.51
CA GLN A 269 -12.30 -7.11 -4.28
C GLN A 269 -13.73 -7.64 -4.11
N PRO A 270 -14.80 -6.82 -4.19
CA PRO A 270 -16.16 -7.33 -4.06
C PRO A 270 -16.53 -8.30 -5.19
N LEU A 271 -16.08 -8.10 -6.43
CA LEU A 271 -16.32 -9.03 -7.52
C LEU A 271 -15.61 -10.38 -7.31
N LEU A 272 -14.37 -10.39 -6.83
CA LEU A 272 -13.66 -11.62 -6.46
C LEU A 272 -14.40 -12.37 -5.35
N HIS A 273 -14.87 -11.66 -4.33
CA HIS A 273 -15.61 -12.25 -3.22
C HIS A 273 -16.96 -12.83 -3.68
N LEU A 274 -17.62 -12.24 -4.68
CA LEU A 274 -18.85 -12.79 -5.29
C LEU A 274 -18.57 -13.92 -6.29
N GLY A 275 -17.29 -14.24 -6.56
CA GLY A 275 -16.90 -15.27 -7.51
C GLY A 275 -17.00 -14.85 -8.98
N ALA A 276 -17.06 -13.54 -9.28
CA ALA A 276 -17.16 -13.00 -10.64
C ALA A 276 -15.80 -12.97 -11.35
N ILE A 277 -15.11 -14.11 -11.38
CA ILE A 277 -13.71 -14.22 -11.88
C ILE A 277 -13.61 -13.77 -13.34
N ASP A 278 -14.57 -14.18 -14.19
CA ASP A 278 -14.57 -13.80 -15.61
C ASP A 278 -14.66 -12.28 -15.78
N ALA A 279 -15.57 -11.63 -15.10
CA ALA A 279 -15.75 -10.18 -15.16
C ALA A 279 -14.49 -9.42 -14.69
N VAL A 280 -13.80 -9.93 -13.66
CA VAL A 280 -12.56 -9.33 -13.18
C VAL A 280 -11.47 -9.44 -14.25
N TYR A 281 -11.28 -10.61 -14.89
CA TYR A 281 -10.31 -10.76 -15.97
C TYR A 281 -10.64 -9.93 -17.19
N GLU A 282 -11.91 -9.89 -17.61
CA GLU A 282 -12.37 -9.03 -18.72
C GLU A 282 -12.05 -7.57 -18.46
N MET A 283 -12.36 -7.06 -17.27
CA MET A 283 -12.08 -5.68 -16.88
C MET A 283 -10.57 -5.37 -16.85
N ILE A 284 -9.77 -6.26 -16.31
CA ILE A 284 -8.30 -6.10 -16.24
C ILE A 284 -7.68 -6.14 -17.63
N PHE A 285 -8.05 -7.10 -18.47
CA PHE A 285 -7.48 -7.23 -19.82
C PHE A 285 -7.93 -6.10 -20.73
N ALA A 286 -9.20 -5.67 -20.66
CA ALA A 286 -9.65 -4.50 -21.38
C ALA A 286 -8.83 -3.24 -21.05
N ALA A 287 -8.55 -2.99 -19.76
CA ALA A 287 -7.71 -1.87 -19.35
C ALA A 287 -6.27 -1.99 -19.87
N LEU A 288 -5.68 -3.18 -19.87
CA LEU A 288 -4.33 -3.42 -20.41
C LEU A 288 -4.27 -3.33 -21.94
N ASP A 289 -5.36 -3.65 -22.64
CA ASP A 289 -5.46 -3.54 -24.11
C ASP A 289 -5.63 -2.09 -24.56
N GLU A 290 -6.37 -1.28 -23.76
CA GLU A 290 -6.56 0.14 -24.01
C GLU A 290 -5.28 0.95 -23.74
N ASP A 291 -4.67 0.72 -22.58
CA ASP A 291 -3.42 1.37 -22.18
C ASP A 291 -2.49 0.37 -21.47
N PRO A 292 -1.38 -0.04 -22.11
CA PRO A 292 -0.39 -0.91 -21.47
C PRO A 292 0.26 -0.33 -20.22
N ALA A 293 0.17 0.98 -19.98
CA ALA A 293 0.63 1.65 -18.77
C ALA A 293 -0.50 1.91 -17.75
N SER A 294 -1.68 1.32 -17.99
CA SER A 294 -2.89 1.50 -17.18
C SER A 294 -2.69 1.24 -15.69
N TRP A 295 -3.72 1.60 -14.90
CA TRP A 295 -3.79 1.37 -13.46
C TRP A 295 -3.47 -0.10 -13.06
N VAL A 296 -3.68 -1.08 -13.96
CA VAL A 296 -3.40 -2.50 -13.70
C VAL A 296 -1.92 -2.73 -13.39
N LYS A 297 -1.00 -2.03 -14.05
CA LYS A 297 0.44 -2.16 -13.74
C LYS A 297 0.82 -1.58 -12.38
N ARG A 298 0.04 -0.59 -11.93
CA ARG A 298 0.19 0.03 -10.60
C ARG A 298 -0.70 -0.64 -9.55
N TRP A 299 -1.63 -1.49 -10.01
CA TRP A 299 -2.49 -2.25 -9.12
C TRP A 299 -1.63 -3.21 -8.28
N ASP A 300 -1.68 -3.02 -7.00
CA ASP A 300 -1.17 -4.01 -6.08
C ASP A 300 -2.16 -5.17 -6.06
N LEU A 301 -1.70 -6.34 -6.45
CA LEU A 301 -2.48 -7.57 -6.46
C LEU A 301 -2.95 -8.01 -5.05
N ASN A 302 -2.94 -7.11 -4.06
CA ASN A 302 -3.26 -7.41 -2.66
C ASN A 302 -4.58 -8.18 -2.52
N HIS A 303 -5.62 -7.79 -3.28
CA HIS A 303 -6.90 -8.49 -3.25
C HIS A 303 -6.85 -9.90 -3.86
N ALA A 304 -5.86 -10.17 -4.70
CA ALA A 304 -5.65 -11.50 -5.27
C ALA A 304 -4.98 -12.47 -4.30
N TRP A 305 -4.30 -11.98 -3.26
CA TRP A 305 -3.51 -12.84 -2.36
C TRP A 305 -4.29 -13.33 -1.16
N GLY A 306 -5.36 -12.67 -0.76
CA GLY A 306 -6.24 -13.12 0.32
C GLY A 306 -7.01 -14.41 0.00
N PRO A 307 -7.75 -14.96 0.98
CA PRO A 307 -8.56 -16.16 0.79
C PRO A 307 -9.57 -16.03 -0.36
N GLU A 308 -10.15 -14.85 -0.53
CA GLU A 308 -11.14 -14.56 -1.57
C GLU A 308 -10.56 -14.57 -2.99
N GLY A 309 -9.24 -14.40 -3.12
CA GLY A 309 -8.52 -14.40 -4.40
C GLY A 309 -8.05 -15.79 -4.87
N GLU A 310 -8.29 -16.86 -4.13
CA GLU A 310 -7.80 -18.20 -4.46
C GLU A 310 -8.27 -18.68 -5.83
N ALA A 311 -9.57 -18.57 -6.12
CA ALA A 311 -10.13 -18.97 -7.42
C ALA A 311 -9.56 -18.13 -8.58
N PHE A 312 -9.29 -16.85 -8.36
CA PHE A 312 -8.65 -15.97 -9.33
C PHE A 312 -7.21 -16.42 -9.64
N ARG A 313 -6.41 -16.74 -8.60
CA ARG A 313 -5.02 -17.19 -8.79
C ARG A 313 -4.92 -18.57 -9.47
N LYS A 314 -5.92 -19.45 -9.26
CA LYS A 314 -5.98 -20.79 -9.87
C LYS A 314 -6.48 -20.77 -11.31
N ASP A 315 -7.03 -19.68 -11.77
CA ASP A 315 -7.49 -19.53 -13.16
C ASP A 315 -6.30 -19.49 -14.12
N PRO A 316 -6.32 -20.22 -15.26
CA PRO A 316 -5.23 -20.22 -16.25
C PRO A 316 -4.83 -18.83 -16.76
N ARG A 317 -5.75 -17.85 -16.76
CA ARG A 317 -5.50 -16.46 -17.18
C ARG A 317 -4.56 -15.72 -16.22
N PHE A 318 -4.36 -16.21 -14.99
CA PHE A 318 -3.46 -15.58 -14.01
C PHE A 318 -2.01 -15.53 -14.52
N ALA A 319 -1.55 -16.58 -15.19
CA ALA A 319 -0.21 -16.61 -15.79
C ALA A 319 -0.05 -15.58 -16.91
N GLU A 320 -1.09 -15.37 -17.73
CA GLU A 320 -1.11 -14.32 -18.76
C GLU A 320 -1.08 -12.94 -18.13
N LEU A 321 -1.92 -12.69 -17.14
CA LEU A 321 -1.93 -11.44 -16.37
C LEU A 321 -0.54 -11.13 -15.82
N ALA A 322 0.06 -12.08 -15.12
CA ALA A 322 1.37 -11.93 -14.50
C ALA A 322 2.46 -11.55 -15.53
N ARG A 323 2.42 -12.16 -16.72
CA ARG A 323 3.32 -11.80 -17.82
C ARG A 323 3.06 -10.39 -18.35
N ARG A 324 1.81 -10.01 -18.57
CA ARG A 324 1.43 -8.70 -19.09
C ARG A 324 1.80 -7.54 -18.16
N ILE A 325 1.66 -7.72 -16.85
CA ILE A 325 2.08 -6.72 -15.86
C ILE A 325 3.59 -6.77 -15.53
N GLY A 326 4.33 -7.75 -16.08
CA GLY A 326 5.79 -7.82 -15.97
C GLY A 326 6.32 -8.36 -14.63
N ILE A 327 5.44 -8.98 -13.78
CA ILE A 327 5.84 -9.43 -12.43
C ILE A 327 6.62 -10.76 -12.44
N VAL A 328 6.53 -11.53 -13.53
CA VAL A 328 7.12 -12.88 -13.62
C VAL A 328 8.65 -12.85 -13.46
N GLU A 329 9.32 -11.85 -14.04
CA GLU A 329 10.78 -11.73 -13.93
C GLU A 329 11.21 -11.43 -12.50
N TYR A 330 10.40 -10.65 -11.76
CA TYR A 330 10.62 -10.44 -10.34
C TYR A 330 10.52 -11.77 -9.56
N TRP A 331 9.47 -12.56 -9.79
CA TRP A 331 9.29 -13.85 -9.11
C TRP A 331 10.40 -14.86 -9.42
N LYS A 332 10.91 -14.89 -10.63
CA LYS A 332 12.06 -15.76 -11.00
C LYS A 332 13.32 -15.40 -10.21
N GLN A 333 13.54 -14.13 -9.95
CA GLN A 333 14.74 -13.65 -9.27
C GLN A 333 14.64 -13.71 -7.74
N TYR A 334 13.49 -13.32 -7.19
CA TYR A 334 13.32 -13.12 -5.75
C TYR A 334 12.38 -14.13 -5.07
N GLY A 335 11.73 -14.98 -5.83
CA GLY A 335 10.81 -16.02 -5.35
C GLY A 335 9.36 -15.75 -5.70
N PHE A 336 8.63 -16.84 -5.95
CA PHE A 336 7.21 -16.83 -6.27
C PHE A 336 6.36 -16.40 -5.06
N PRO A 337 5.09 -15.98 -5.30
CA PRO A 337 4.12 -15.73 -4.24
C PRO A 337 3.97 -16.94 -3.32
N ASP A 338 3.56 -16.70 -2.08
CA ASP A 338 3.26 -17.78 -1.15
C ASP A 338 2.16 -18.69 -1.71
N GLY A 339 2.38 -19.99 -1.67
CA GLY A 339 1.47 -20.97 -2.26
C GLY A 339 1.53 -21.09 -3.79
N CYS A 340 2.43 -20.37 -4.47
CA CYS A 340 2.61 -20.48 -5.92
C CYS A 340 4.03 -20.95 -6.28
N SER A 341 4.18 -21.55 -7.47
CA SER A 341 5.46 -22.00 -8.01
C SER A 341 5.49 -21.92 -9.54
N ALA A 342 6.69 -22.03 -10.11
CA ALA A 342 6.83 -22.20 -11.54
C ALA A 342 6.29 -23.58 -11.95
N GLY A 343 5.35 -23.59 -12.90
CA GLY A 343 4.91 -24.80 -13.56
C GLY A 343 5.76 -25.15 -14.78
N GLN A 344 5.36 -26.19 -15.51
CA GLN A 344 5.95 -26.51 -16.82
C GLN A 344 5.55 -25.42 -17.82
N ASP A 345 6.40 -25.11 -18.80
CA ASP A 345 6.13 -24.18 -19.91
C ASP A 345 5.78 -22.74 -19.47
N THR A 346 6.49 -22.20 -18.48
CA THR A 346 6.26 -20.82 -17.99
C THR A 346 4.89 -20.57 -17.34
N SER A 347 4.11 -21.61 -17.07
CA SER A 347 2.89 -21.50 -16.29
C SER A 347 3.21 -21.15 -14.83
N ILE A 348 2.23 -20.58 -14.14
CA ILE A 348 2.27 -20.32 -12.70
C ILE A 348 1.22 -21.24 -12.07
N VAL A 349 1.63 -22.04 -11.10
CA VAL A 349 0.74 -22.96 -10.38
C VAL A 349 0.59 -22.45 -8.96
N CYS A 350 -0.65 -22.10 -8.58
CA CYS A 350 -0.99 -21.69 -7.21
C CYS A 350 -1.88 -22.75 -6.54
N THR A 351 -1.59 -23.07 -5.29
CA THR A 351 -2.31 -24.07 -4.46
C THR A 351 -3.36 -23.42 -3.59
#